data_7cbb2d820dc1492ac4765a4a88fde6ce
#
_entry.id   7cbb2d820dc1492ac4765a4a88fde6ce
#
_cell.length_a   1.000
_cell.length_b   1.000
_cell.length_c   1.000
_cell.angle_alpha   90.00
_cell.angle_beta   90.00
_cell.angle_gamma   90.00
#
_symmetry.space_group_name_H-M   'P 1'
#
loop_
_entity.id
_entity.type
_entity.pdbx_description
1 polymer ?
#
loop_
_entity_poly.entity_id
_entity_poly.type
_entity_poly.pdbx_seq_one_letter_code
_entity_poly.pdbx_strand_id
1 'polypeptide(L)'
;DISLGFENGARVAYKAIMKPVEGTILTVIREASWYANHDYETEPFDLLTYFEKFYSYASESLESTPEYLPVLKEVGVVDSGGAGLLRIIEGMKLYLEGNPVDFAQKKEEVQVNPALLLENEEFGYCTEFIVRLDDHYRKIFDEKILKKKLTDMGGESLVVVKDDDLVKVHVHTLKPGDALNIGQRYGEFIKLKIENMQEQHSSIIAEAKKEEKKEVRNRQKYGIVTVAAGEGVTKLFRDLGSDIVISGGQTM
;
A
#
# COMPACT_ATOMS: atom_id res chain seq x y z
N ASP A 1 9.34 7.24 24.55
CA ASP A 1 8.76 5.96 24.91
C ASP A 1 8.09 5.33 23.68
N ILE A 2 8.52 4.11 23.28
CA ILE A 2 8.09 3.46 22.03
C ILE A 2 6.61 3.10 22.10
N SER A 3 6.13 2.64 23.24
CA SER A 3 4.72 2.22 23.42
C SER A 3 3.76 3.37 23.13
N LEU A 4 4.01 4.54 23.73
CA LEU A 4 3.25 5.76 23.45
C LEU A 4 3.42 6.24 22.00
N GLY A 5 4.55 5.94 21.36
CA GLY A 5 4.80 6.27 19.96
C GLY A 5 3.83 5.57 19.02
N PHE A 6 3.61 4.27 19.17
CA PHE A 6 2.66 3.51 18.34
C PHE A 6 1.21 3.91 18.58
N GLU A 7 0.81 4.11 19.84
CA GLU A 7 -0.53 4.58 20.17
C GLU A 7 -0.81 5.98 19.61
N ASN A 8 0.16 6.90 19.72
CA ASN A 8 0.08 8.21 19.09
C ASN A 8 0.02 8.12 17.56
N GLY A 9 0.80 7.21 16.96
CA GLY A 9 0.77 6.93 15.52
C GLY A 9 -0.60 6.48 15.05
N ALA A 10 -1.23 5.55 15.76
CA ALA A 10 -2.59 5.12 15.48
C ALA A 10 -3.59 6.30 15.55
N ARG A 11 -3.49 7.13 16.58
CA ARG A 11 -4.34 8.31 16.76
C ARG A 11 -4.17 9.33 15.63
N VAL A 12 -2.94 9.55 15.17
CA VAL A 12 -2.65 10.44 14.03
C VAL A 12 -3.22 9.87 12.74
N ALA A 13 -3.08 8.54 12.51
CA ALA A 13 -3.63 7.87 11.33
C ALA A 13 -5.17 8.03 11.25
N TYR A 14 -5.88 7.80 12.37
CA TYR A 14 -7.33 8.02 12.42
C TYR A 14 -7.73 9.47 12.13
N LYS A 15 -6.97 10.46 12.60
CA LYS A 15 -7.24 11.87 12.33
C LYS A 15 -6.96 12.26 10.87
N ALA A 16 -5.99 11.62 10.24
CA ALA A 16 -5.61 11.90 8.87
C ALA A 16 -6.69 11.51 7.86
N ILE A 17 -7.43 10.43 8.15
CA ILE A 17 -8.48 9.89 7.27
C ILE A 17 -9.82 10.56 7.60
N MET A 18 -10.57 10.92 6.56
CA MET A 18 -11.83 11.63 6.73
C MET A 18 -12.97 10.73 7.23
N LYS A 19 -13.00 9.51 6.76
CA LYS A 19 -13.95 8.47 7.18
C LYS A 19 -13.16 7.20 7.51
N PRO A 20 -12.60 7.07 8.72
CA PRO A 20 -11.90 5.86 9.11
C PRO A 20 -12.88 4.68 9.12
N VAL A 21 -12.45 3.56 8.56
CA VAL A 21 -13.24 2.33 8.47
C VAL A 21 -12.62 1.30 9.40
N GLU A 22 -13.45 0.73 10.29
CA GLU A 22 -13.03 -0.37 11.16
C GLU A 22 -12.91 -1.67 10.37
N GLY A 23 -12.07 -2.59 10.85
CA GLY A 23 -11.72 -3.83 10.14
C GLY A 23 -10.62 -3.63 9.08
N THR A 24 -9.89 -2.54 9.17
CA THR A 24 -8.75 -2.21 8.28
C THR A 24 -7.44 -2.12 9.08
N ILE A 25 -6.35 -1.81 8.40
CA ILE A 25 -5.04 -1.48 9.02
C ILE A 25 -5.16 -0.53 10.21
N LEU A 26 -6.16 0.37 10.20
CA LEU A 26 -6.42 1.30 11.29
C LEU A 26 -6.84 0.60 12.57
N THR A 27 -7.73 -0.39 12.45
CA THR A 27 -8.16 -1.22 13.59
C THR A 27 -6.99 -2.01 14.14
N VAL A 28 -6.22 -2.64 13.25
CA VAL A 28 -5.07 -3.47 13.65
C VAL A 28 -4.04 -2.65 14.44
N ILE A 29 -3.63 -1.48 13.93
CA ILE A 29 -2.64 -0.65 14.64
C ILE A 29 -3.19 -0.10 15.96
N ARG A 30 -4.47 0.31 15.99
CA ARG A 30 -5.11 0.85 17.20
C ARG A 30 -5.19 -0.20 18.30
N GLU A 31 -5.71 -1.37 17.99
CA GLU A 31 -5.90 -2.43 18.99
C GLU A 31 -4.56 -2.98 19.48
N ALA A 32 -3.66 -3.29 18.56
CA ALA A 32 -2.35 -3.82 18.92
C ALA A 32 -1.57 -2.84 19.82
N SER A 33 -1.54 -1.55 19.45
CA SER A 33 -0.82 -0.55 20.26
C SER A 33 -1.47 -0.31 21.62
N TRP A 34 -2.80 -0.33 21.68
CA TRP A 34 -3.53 -0.12 22.94
C TRP A 34 -3.30 -1.28 23.91
N TYR A 35 -3.46 -2.54 23.48
CA TYR A 35 -3.27 -3.69 24.34
C TYR A 35 -1.82 -3.84 24.79
N ALA A 36 -0.84 -3.67 23.89
CA ALA A 36 0.57 -3.75 24.23
C ALA A 36 1.00 -2.65 25.21
N ASN A 37 0.45 -1.44 25.07
CA ASN A 37 0.72 -0.34 25.98
C ASN A 37 0.07 -0.57 27.35
N HIS A 38 -1.17 -1.06 27.38
CA HIS A 38 -1.88 -1.38 28.62
C HIS A 38 -1.16 -2.45 29.44
N ASP A 39 -0.68 -3.51 28.78
CA ASP A 39 0.14 -4.53 29.43
C ASP A 39 1.43 -3.94 30.01
N TYR A 40 2.12 -3.09 29.23
CA TYR A 40 3.35 -2.43 29.65
C TYR A 40 3.14 -1.49 30.86
N GLU A 41 2.03 -0.78 30.91
CA GLU A 41 1.67 0.08 32.07
C GLU A 41 1.35 -0.73 33.32
N THR A 42 0.79 -1.94 33.13
CA THR A 42 0.44 -2.84 34.25
C THR A 42 1.67 -3.52 34.84
N GLU A 43 2.55 -4.04 33.97
CA GLU A 43 3.80 -4.69 34.35
C GLU A 43 4.86 -4.35 33.28
N PRO A 44 5.77 -3.41 33.56
CA PRO A 44 6.83 -3.03 32.61
C PRO A 44 7.75 -4.20 32.22
N PHE A 45 8.04 -4.34 30.94
CA PHE A 45 8.90 -5.37 30.37
C PHE A 45 9.87 -4.78 29.34
N ASP A 46 10.81 -5.58 28.84
CA ASP A 46 11.81 -5.12 27.88
C ASP A 46 11.24 -4.88 26.47
N LEU A 47 12.06 -4.34 25.60
CA LEU A 47 11.65 -3.98 24.24
C LEU A 47 11.28 -5.20 23.39
N LEU A 48 11.98 -6.33 23.53
CA LEU A 48 11.70 -7.55 22.81
C LEU A 48 10.32 -8.09 23.18
N THR A 49 10.06 -8.23 24.48
CA THR A 49 8.75 -8.66 25.02
C THR A 49 7.62 -7.71 24.55
N TYR A 50 7.89 -6.40 24.47
CA TYR A 50 6.91 -5.45 23.90
C TYR A 50 6.55 -5.82 22.46
N PHE A 51 7.54 -6.07 21.59
CA PHE A 51 7.27 -6.41 20.19
C PHE A 51 6.66 -7.82 20.02
N GLU A 52 6.94 -8.76 20.89
CA GLU A 52 6.28 -10.07 20.91
C GLU A 52 4.78 -9.92 21.19
N LYS A 53 4.42 -9.16 22.23
CA LYS A 53 3.02 -8.88 22.58
C LYS A 53 2.33 -8.05 21.51
N PHE A 54 2.99 -6.99 21.00
CA PHE A 54 2.47 -6.13 19.94
C PHE A 54 2.17 -6.93 18.66
N TYR A 55 3.05 -7.87 18.29
CA TYR A 55 2.82 -8.78 17.18
C TYR A 55 1.63 -9.71 17.42
N SER A 56 1.53 -10.30 18.62
CA SER A 56 0.40 -11.18 18.97
C SER A 56 -0.94 -10.46 18.87
N TYR A 57 -1.05 -9.28 19.47
CA TYR A 57 -2.27 -8.48 19.41
C TYR A 57 -2.60 -7.99 17.99
N ALA A 58 -1.56 -7.64 17.19
CA ALA A 58 -1.76 -7.29 15.80
C ALA A 58 -2.28 -8.48 14.96
N SER A 59 -1.79 -9.70 15.24
CA SER A 59 -2.27 -10.92 14.59
C SER A 59 -3.72 -11.22 14.94
N GLU A 60 -4.08 -11.16 16.22
CA GLU A 60 -5.45 -11.38 16.69
C GLU A 60 -6.44 -10.35 16.10
N SER A 61 -6.04 -9.07 16.08
CA SER A 61 -6.84 -8.00 15.48
C SER A 61 -6.99 -8.18 13.97
N LEU A 62 -5.93 -8.61 13.27
CA LEU A 62 -5.99 -8.90 11.85
C LEU A 62 -6.98 -10.03 11.53
N GLU A 63 -6.96 -11.12 12.29
CA GLU A 63 -7.86 -12.25 12.12
C GLU A 63 -9.33 -11.84 12.34
N SER A 64 -9.59 -10.83 13.17
CA SER A 64 -10.93 -10.31 13.44
C SER A 64 -11.45 -9.31 12.42
N THR A 65 -10.61 -8.84 11.48
CA THR A 65 -11.02 -7.83 10.46
C THR A 65 -12.25 -8.23 9.63
N PRO A 66 -12.49 -9.52 9.26
CA PRO A 66 -13.71 -9.93 8.55
C PRO A 66 -14.99 -9.77 9.37
N GLU A 67 -14.89 -9.67 10.70
CA GLU A 67 -16.08 -9.45 11.55
C GLU A 67 -16.59 -8.02 11.45
N TYR A 68 -15.71 -7.08 11.15
CA TYR A 68 -16.04 -5.67 10.97
C TYR A 68 -16.46 -5.34 9.53
N LEU A 69 -15.87 -6.02 8.53
CA LEU A 69 -16.09 -5.76 7.11
C LEU A 69 -16.74 -6.97 6.42
N PRO A 70 -18.04 -6.90 6.12
CA PRO A 70 -18.77 -8.00 5.50
C PRO A 70 -18.13 -8.50 4.19
N VAL A 71 -17.57 -7.61 3.38
CA VAL A 71 -16.88 -7.95 2.12
C VAL A 71 -15.69 -8.89 2.35
N LEU A 72 -14.91 -8.69 3.42
CA LEU A 72 -13.79 -9.57 3.76
C LEU A 72 -14.29 -10.95 4.18
N LYS A 73 -15.41 -10.99 4.90
CA LYS A 73 -16.06 -12.22 5.33
C LYS A 73 -16.62 -13.02 4.17
N GLU A 74 -17.26 -12.36 3.21
CA GLU A 74 -17.82 -13.00 2.00
C GLU A 74 -16.74 -13.65 1.15
N VAL A 75 -15.58 -13.02 1.06
CA VAL A 75 -14.44 -13.52 0.27
C VAL A 75 -13.55 -14.47 1.06
N GLY A 76 -13.66 -14.49 2.40
CA GLY A 76 -12.87 -15.36 3.27
C GLY A 76 -11.42 -14.93 3.43
N VAL A 77 -11.16 -13.61 3.42
CA VAL A 77 -9.82 -13.02 3.55
C VAL A 77 -9.78 -12.01 4.70
N VAL A 78 -8.58 -11.67 5.15
CA VAL A 78 -8.30 -10.59 6.12
C VAL A 78 -7.94 -9.30 5.39
N ASP A 79 -7.91 -8.16 6.10
CA ASP A 79 -7.50 -6.88 5.53
C ASP A 79 -6.04 -6.91 5.04
N SER A 80 -5.81 -6.58 3.78
CA SER A 80 -4.49 -6.61 3.15
C SER A 80 -3.53 -5.56 3.72
N GLY A 81 -4.06 -4.38 4.09
CA GLY A 81 -3.30 -3.33 4.75
C GLY A 81 -2.83 -3.75 6.15
N GLY A 82 -3.73 -4.36 6.92
CA GLY A 82 -3.42 -4.95 8.22
C GLY A 82 -2.40 -6.08 8.12
N ALA A 83 -2.53 -6.96 7.12
CA ALA A 83 -1.55 -8.01 6.86
C ALA A 83 -0.16 -7.44 6.54
N GLY A 84 -0.09 -6.37 5.74
CA GLY A 84 1.16 -5.66 5.46
C GLY A 84 1.78 -5.05 6.71
N LEU A 85 0.98 -4.42 7.57
CA LEU A 85 1.43 -3.89 8.87
C LEU A 85 1.99 -4.98 9.76
N LEU A 86 1.29 -6.14 9.87
CA LEU A 86 1.75 -7.28 10.66
C LEU A 86 3.14 -7.76 10.21
N ARG A 87 3.42 -7.80 8.90
CA ARG A 87 4.74 -8.15 8.36
C ARG A 87 5.82 -7.14 8.75
N ILE A 88 5.49 -5.84 8.82
CA ILE A 88 6.43 -4.81 9.30
C ILE A 88 6.76 -5.04 10.77
N ILE A 89 5.75 -5.28 11.61
CA ILE A 89 5.93 -5.56 13.04
C ILE A 89 6.76 -6.84 13.25
N GLU A 90 6.48 -7.89 12.46
CA GLU A 90 7.25 -9.14 12.46
C GLU A 90 8.74 -8.89 12.13
N GLY A 91 9.02 -8.10 11.10
CA GLY A 91 10.39 -7.72 10.75
C GLY A 91 11.13 -6.98 11.87
N MET A 92 10.44 -6.07 12.58
CA MET A 92 11.00 -5.37 13.73
C MET A 92 11.31 -6.34 14.89
N LYS A 93 10.38 -7.28 15.17
CA LYS A 93 10.55 -8.32 16.18
C LYS A 93 11.74 -9.23 15.84
N LEU A 94 11.82 -9.75 14.62
CA LEU A 94 12.93 -10.60 14.16
C LEU A 94 14.29 -9.91 14.27
N TYR A 95 14.35 -8.61 13.97
CA TYR A 95 15.57 -7.83 14.15
C TYR A 95 16.04 -7.78 15.62
N LEU A 96 15.10 -7.59 16.55
CA LEU A 96 15.39 -7.57 18.00
C LEU A 96 15.78 -8.96 18.54
N GLU A 97 15.29 -10.02 17.94
CA GLU A 97 15.67 -11.41 18.24
C GLU A 97 17.09 -11.77 17.71
N GLY A 98 17.72 -10.88 16.94
CA GLY A 98 19.02 -11.13 16.30
C GLY A 98 18.92 -11.94 15.00
N ASN A 99 17.71 -12.11 14.45
CA ASN A 99 17.41 -12.83 13.22
C ASN A 99 16.89 -11.87 12.13
N PRO A 100 17.69 -10.88 11.68
CA PRO A 100 17.21 -9.93 10.68
C PRO A 100 16.87 -10.61 9.36
N VAL A 101 15.83 -10.13 8.69
CA VAL A 101 15.41 -10.65 7.38
C VAL A 101 16.51 -10.38 6.36
N ASP A 102 17.00 -11.44 5.70
CA ASP A 102 17.96 -11.30 4.61
C ASP A 102 17.22 -10.95 3.29
N PHE A 103 17.53 -9.77 2.73
CA PHE A 103 16.96 -9.30 1.47
C PHE A 103 17.31 -10.17 0.25
N ALA A 104 18.28 -11.09 0.38
CA ALA A 104 18.65 -12.04 -0.66
C ALA A 104 17.68 -13.24 -0.78
N GLN A 105 16.78 -13.45 0.17
CA GLN A 105 15.80 -14.52 0.10
C GLN A 105 14.57 -14.08 -0.72
N LYS A 106 14.26 -14.91 -1.70
CA LYS A 106 13.20 -14.81 -2.71
C LYS A 106 11.92 -14.13 -2.20
N LYS A 107 11.41 -13.20 -3.03
CA LYS A 107 10.01 -12.81 -3.05
C LYS A 107 9.14 -14.07 -3.13
N GLU A 108 8.43 -14.42 -2.09
CA GLU A 108 7.24 -15.26 -2.22
C GLU A 108 6.23 -14.42 -3.01
N GLU A 109 5.89 -14.90 -4.20
CA GLU A 109 4.86 -14.30 -5.04
C GLU A 109 3.53 -14.42 -4.26
N VAL A 110 3.04 -13.30 -3.76
CA VAL A 110 1.70 -13.22 -3.19
C VAL A 110 0.74 -13.39 -4.36
N GLN A 111 0.05 -14.53 -4.42
CA GLN A 111 -1.04 -14.74 -5.38
C GLN A 111 -2.19 -13.80 -5.00
N VAL A 112 -2.28 -12.68 -5.68
CA VAL A 112 -3.42 -11.77 -5.58
C VAL A 112 -4.55 -12.41 -6.38
N ASN A 113 -5.67 -12.72 -5.72
CA ASN A 113 -6.86 -13.21 -6.41
C ASN A 113 -7.47 -12.08 -7.24
N PRO A 114 -7.48 -12.17 -8.60
CA PRO A 114 -7.98 -11.09 -9.45
C PRO A 114 -9.47 -10.80 -9.26
N ALA A 115 -10.24 -11.73 -8.72
CA ALA A 115 -11.67 -11.56 -8.46
C ALA A 115 -11.97 -10.52 -7.36
N LEU A 116 -11.01 -10.28 -6.44
CA LEU A 116 -11.12 -9.30 -5.37
C LEU A 116 -11.01 -7.85 -5.84
N LEU A 117 -10.53 -7.63 -7.06
CA LEU A 117 -10.32 -6.30 -7.65
C LEU A 117 -11.57 -5.79 -8.41
N LEU A 118 -12.66 -6.55 -8.44
CA LEU A 118 -13.79 -6.30 -9.37
C LEU A 118 -14.98 -5.55 -8.74
N GLU A 119 -14.98 -5.23 -7.43
CA GLU A 119 -16.15 -4.60 -6.81
C GLU A 119 -16.02 -3.08 -6.67
N ASN A 120 -16.78 -2.39 -7.55
CA ASN A 120 -17.46 -1.10 -7.35
C ASN A 120 -16.65 0.13 -6.89
N GLU A 121 -15.45 0.37 -7.36
CA GLU A 121 -14.88 1.71 -7.28
C GLU A 121 -15.17 2.48 -8.57
N GLU A 122 -15.76 3.66 -8.45
CA GLU A 122 -15.81 4.63 -9.54
C GLU A 122 -14.37 4.91 -9.97
N PHE A 123 -13.98 4.40 -11.13
CA PHE A 123 -12.64 4.57 -11.67
C PHE A 123 -12.35 6.05 -11.88
N GLY A 124 -11.31 6.53 -11.24
CA GLY A 124 -10.84 7.89 -11.34
C GLY A 124 -9.32 7.93 -11.33
N TYR A 125 -8.79 9.06 -10.89
CA TYR A 125 -7.36 9.27 -10.74
C TYR A 125 -6.97 9.26 -9.29
N CYS A 126 -5.99 8.42 -8.92
CA CYS A 126 -5.25 8.58 -7.68
C CYS A 126 -4.36 9.80 -7.80
N THR A 127 -4.66 10.85 -7.04
CA THR A 127 -3.95 12.13 -7.10
C THR A 127 -3.27 12.39 -5.77
N GLU A 128 -1.95 12.42 -5.80
CA GLU A 128 -1.13 12.74 -4.64
C GLU A 128 -0.32 14.01 -4.90
N PHE A 129 -0.26 14.86 -3.89
CA PHE A 129 0.63 16.01 -3.94
C PHE A 129 1.14 16.40 -2.56
N ILE A 130 2.32 17.03 -2.56
CA ILE A 130 2.90 17.64 -1.39
C ILE A 130 3.04 19.12 -1.67
N VAL A 131 2.43 19.96 -0.83
CA VAL A 131 2.49 21.42 -0.89
C VAL A 131 3.34 21.92 0.27
N ARG A 132 4.31 22.78 -0.02
CA ARG A 132 4.95 23.62 0.98
C ARG A 132 4.08 24.87 1.16
N LEU A 133 3.56 25.05 2.37
CA LEU A 133 2.75 26.20 2.71
C LEU A 133 3.56 27.49 2.59
N ASP A 134 2.99 28.50 1.95
CA ASP A 134 3.60 29.83 1.97
C ASP A 134 3.46 30.49 3.38
N ASP A 135 4.16 31.57 3.61
CA ASP A 135 4.28 32.20 4.93
C ASP A 135 2.93 32.60 5.53
N HIS A 136 1.97 32.95 4.68
CA HIS A 136 0.62 33.32 5.11
C HIS A 136 -0.11 32.09 5.67
N TYR A 137 -0.08 30.97 4.94
CA TYR A 137 -0.82 29.77 5.33
C TYR A 137 -0.12 28.94 6.42
N ARG A 138 1.19 29.04 6.62
CA ARG A 138 1.89 28.34 7.72
C ARG A 138 1.20 28.51 9.06
N LYS A 139 0.66 29.71 9.33
CA LYS A 139 0.05 30.08 10.62
C LYS A 139 -1.45 29.79 10.71
N ILE A 140 -2.16 29.81 9.58
CA ILE A 140 -3.63 29.76 9.54
C ILE A 140 -4.18 28.53 8.82
N PHE A 141 -3.29 27.63 8.36
CA PHE A 141 -3.73 26.44 7.64
C PHE A 141 -4.54 25.52 8.55
N ASP A 142 -5.74 25.17 8.08
CA ASP A 142 -6.62 24.19 8.72
C ASP A 142 -6.89 23.04 7.74
N GLU A 143 -6.47 21.83 8.15
CA GLU A 143 -6.68 20.60 7.39
C GLU A 143 -8.16 20.34 7.08
N LYS A 144 -9.05 20.68 7.99
CA LYS A 144 -10.50 20.48 7.83
C LYS A 144 -11.06 21.31 6.68
N ILE A 145 -10.54 22.53 6.49
CA ILE A 145 -10.96 23.42 5.40
C ILE A 145 -10.50 22.83 4.06
N LEU A 146 -9.26 22.33 3.98
CA LEU A 146 -8.75 21.71 2.76
C LEU A 146 -9.51 20.41 2.46
N LYS A 147 -9.70 19.54 3.46
CA LYS A 147 -10.51 18.31 3.34
C LYS A 147 -11.91 18.62 2.80
N LYS A 148 -12.58 19.60 3.37
CA LYS A 148 -13.90 20.00 2.91
C LYS A 148 -13.91 20.42 1.44
N LYS A 149 -12.98 21.30 1.02
CA LYS A 149 -12.90 21.76 -0.37
C LYS A 149 -12.68 20.61 -1.36
N LEU A 150 -11.81 19.63 -0.99
CA LEU A 150 -11.54 18.47 -1.82
C LEU A 150 -12.74 17.51 -1.87
N THR A 151 -13.50 17.39 -0.80
CA THR A 151 -14.75 16.62 -0.79
C THR A 151 -15.84 17.29 -1.62
N ASP A 152 -16.02 18.60 -1.46
CA ASP A 152 -17.05 19.38 -2.18
C ASP A 152 -16.86 19.31 -3.70
N MET A 153 -15.64 19.04 -4.20
CA MET A 153 -15.37 18.83 -5.62
C MET A 153 -15.56 17.37 -6.08
N GLY A 154 -15.99 16.47 -5.20
CA GLY A 154 -16.16 15.06 -5.49
C GLY A 154 -14.90 14.21 -5.25
N GLY A 155 -14.03 14.62 -4.34
CA GLY A 155 -12.87 13.82 -3.91
C GLY A 155 -13.29 12.74 -2.91
N GLU A 156 -12.79 11.53 -3.13
CA GLU A 156 -12.98 10.35 -2.30
C GLU A 156 -11.65 9.82 -1.77
N SER A 157 -11.69 8.86 -0.84
CA SER A 157 -10.49 8.23 -0.23
C SER A 157 -9.45 9.26 0.24
N LEU A 158 -9.95 10.38 0.79
CA LEU A 158 -9.17 11.57 1.07
C LEU A 158 -8.32 11.42 2.34
N VAL A 159 -7.02 11.60 2.19
CA VAL A 159 -6.04 11.71 3.29
C VAL A 159 -5.33 13.06 3.18
N VAL A 160 -5.34 13.81 4.27
CA VAL A 160 -4.60 15.08 4.39
C VAL A 160 -3.80 15.04 5.67
N VAL A 161 -2.49 15.21 5.57
CA VAL A 161 -1.56 15.23 6.70
C VAL A 161 -0.70 16.48 6.60
N LYS A 162 -0.64 17.25 7.68
CA LYS A 162 0.28 18.39 7.85
C LYS A 162 1.46 17.96 8.72
N ASP A 163 2.66 18.26 8.23
CA ASP A 163 3.92 18.11 8.97
C ASP A 163 4.73 19.41 8.78
N ASP A 164 4.82 20.20 9.85
CA ASP A 164 5.40 21.54 9.88
C ASP A 164 4.81 22.45 8.76
N ASP A 165 5.61 22.80 7.75
CA ASP A 165 5.21 23.61 6.61
C ASP A 165 4.81 22.79 5.38
N LEU A 166 4.84 21.47 5.47
CA LEU A 166 4.45 20.56 4.41
C LEU A 166 3.05 19.99 4.62
N VAL A 167 2.27 19.95 3.56
CA VAL A 167 0.97 19.28 3.55
C VAL A 167 0.97 18.22 2.46
N LYS A 168 0.82 16.97 2.87
CA LYS A 168 0.61 15.84 1.96
C LYS A 168 -0.87 15.59 1.79
N VAL A 169 -1.29 15.46 0.55
CA VAL A 169 -2.66 15.13 0.16
C VAL A 169 -2.66 13.89 -0.71
N HIS A 170 -3.58 12.98 -0.44
CA HIS A 170 -3.97 11.88 -1.30
C HIS A 170 -5.48 11.96 -1.51
N VAL A 171 -5.95 11.89 -2.74
CA VAL A 171 -7.36 11.95 -3.09
C VAL A 171 -7.65 11.17 -4.36
N HIS A 172 -8.74 10.40 -4.36
CA HIS A 172 -9.31 9.80 -5.56
C HIS A 172 -10.33 10.76 -6.16
N THR A 173 -10.21 11.08 -7.44
CA THR A 173 -11.11 12.03 -8.11
C THR A 173 -11.14 11.82 -9.62
N LEU A 174 -12.28 12.14 -10.25
CA LEU A 174 -12.39 12.21 -11.71
C LEU A 174 -11.76 13.49 -12.28
N LYS A 175 -11.45 14.49 -11.43
CA LYS A 175 -10.95 15.80 -11.83
C LYS A 175 -9.64 16.16 -11.11
N PRO A 176 -8.53 15.49 -11.45
CA PRO A 176 -7.26 15.72 -10.75
C PRO A 176 -6.76 17.17 -10.87
N GLY A 177 -7.03 17.86 -11.99
CA GLY A 177 -6.68 19.26 -12.17
C GLY A 177 -7.35 20.19 -11.16
N ASP A 178 -8.62 19.92 -10.78
CA ASP A 178 -9.32 20.72 -9.78
C ASP A 178 -8.73 20.53 -8.38
N ALA A 179 -8.33 19.28 -8.05
CA ALA A 179 -7.63 18.99 -6.80
C ALA A 179 -6.29 19.74 -6.70
N LEU A 180 -5.52 19.76 -7.79
CA LEU A 180 -4.27 20.52 -7.85
C LEU A 180 -4.51 22.02 -7.75
N ASN A 181 -5.50 22.57 -8.45
CA ASN A 181 -5.86 23.98 -8.34
C ASN A 181 -6.23 24.41 -6.91
N ILE A 182 -6.90 23.53 -6.16
CA ILE A 182 -7.20 23.77 -4.76
C ILE A 182 -5.91 23.75 -3.92
N GLY A 183 -5.06 22.76 -4.12
CA GLY A 183 -3.78 22.60 -3.40
C GLY A 183 -2.85 23.79 -3.62
N GLN A 184 -2.69 24.22 -4.87
CA GLN A 184 -1.78 25.32 -5.26
C GLN A 184 -2.09 26.67 -4.58
N ARG A 185 -3.33 26.86 -4.12
CA ARG A 185 -3.68 28.09 -3.39
C ARG A 185 -2.99 28.22 -2.03
N TYR A 186 -2.46 27.14 -1.50
CA TYR A 186 -1.82 27.11 -0.18
C TYR A 186 -0.31 27.27 -0.24
N GLY A 187 0.31 27.13 -1.43
CA GLY A 187 1.73 27.28 -1.60
C GLY A 187 2.30 26.52 -2.80
N GLU A 188 3.56 26.20 -2.74
CA GLU A 188 4.33 25.60 -3.81
C GLU A 188 4.28 24.06 -3.78
N PHE A 189 4.08 23.41 -4.94
CA PHE A 189 4.18 21.96 -5.04
C PHE A 189 5.62 21.48 -4.96
N ILE A 190 5.88 20.55 -4.03
CA ILE A 190 7.16 19.84 -3.92
C ILE A 190 7.13 18.55 -4.73
N LYS A 191 6.00 17.87 -4.74
CA LYS A 191 5.82 16.59 -5.43
C LYS A 191 4.39 16.47 -5.94
N LEU A 192 4.28 15.91 -7.15
CA LEU A 192 3.01 15.57 -7.78
C LEU A 192 3.07 14.13 -8.28
N LYS A 193 1.98 13.39 -8.09
CA LYS A 193 1.78 12.05 -8.66
C LYS A 193 0.30 11.93 -9.03
N ILE A 194 0.03 11.58 -10.29
CA ILE A 194 -1.32 11.32 -10.77
C ILE A 194 -1.28 10.01 -11.54
N GLU A 195 -2.10 9.05 -11.13
CA GLU A 195 -2.21 7.76 -11.78
C GLU A 195 -3.66 7.48 -12.16
N ASN A 196 -3.88 6.98 -13.36
CA ASN A 196 -5.18 6.50 -13.78
C ASN A 196 -5.41 5.11 -13.18
N MET A 197 -6.35 5.01 -12.23
CA MET A 197 -6.61 3.75 -11.52
C MET A 197 -7.19 2.68 -12.46
N GLN A 198 -7.92 3.06 -13.49
CA GLN A 198 -8.43 2.13 -14.51
C GLN A 198 -7.31 1.47 -15.32
N GLU A 199 -6.29 2.25 -15.72
CA GLU A 199 -5.12 1.74 -16.40
C GLU A 199 -4.27 0.82 -15.50
N GLN A 200 -4.09 1.23 -14.25
CA GLN A 200 -3.37 0.44 -13.24
C GLN A 200 -4.07 -0.91 -13.00
N HIS A 201 -5.39 -0.91 -12.88
CA HIS A 201 -6.20 -2.11 -12.72
C HIS A 201 -6.14 -3.03 -13.96
N SER A 202 -6.22 -2.45 -15.16
CA SER A 202 -6.14 -3.20 -16.42
C SER A 202 -4.77 -3.86 -16.61
N SER A 203 -3.68 -3.21 -16.18
CA SER A 203 -2.32 -3.77 -16.25
C SER A 203 -2.14 -4.93 -15.28
N ILE A 204 -2.65 -4.83 -14.05
CA ILE A 204 -2.60 -5.91 -13.04
C ILE A 204 -3.36 -7.15 -13.53
N ILE A 205 -4.57 -6.97 -14.10
CA ILE A 205 -5.34 -8.09 -14.69
C ILE A 205 -4.62 -8.71 -15.88
N ALA A 206 -3.97 -7.90 -16.73
CA ALA A 206 -3.22 -8.39 -17.88
C ALA A 206 -1.96 -9.17 -17.45
N GLU A 207 -1.29 -8.74 -16.38
CA GLU A 207 -0.15 -9.45 -15.78
C GLU A 207 -0.59 -10.75 -15.11
N ALA A 208 -1.66 -10.74 -14.31
CA ALA A 208 -2.22 -11.95 -13.69
C ALA A 208 -2.65 -12.99 -14.75
N LYS A 209 -3.31 -12.57 -15.85
CA LYS A 209 -3.67 -13.45 -16.97
C LYS A 209 -2.46 -13.97 -17.74
N LYS A 210 -1.33 -13.26 -17.77
CA LYS A 210 -0.07 -13.76 -18.34
C LYS A 210 0.60 -14.80 -17.44
N GLU A 211 0.44 -14.67 -16.14
CA GLU A 211 0.96 -15.63 -15.17
C GLU A 211 0.15 -16.93 -15.14
N GLU A 212 -1.18 -16.88 -15.22
CA GLU A 212 -2.02 -18.07 -15.37
C GLU A 212 -1.72 -18.86 -16.66
N LYS A 213 -1.24 -18.21 -17.71
CA LYS A 213 -0.81 -18.84 -18.96
C LYS A 213 0.63 -19.36 -18.95
N LYS A 214 1.40 -19.17 -17.89
CA LYS A 214 2.63 -19.92 -17.66
C LYS A 214 2.23 -21.35 -17.26
N GLU A 215 1.78 -22.14 -18.23
CA GLU A 215 1.67 -23.59 -18.08
C GLU A 215 2.91 -24.11 -17.37
N VAL A 216 2.70 -24.94 -16.35
CA VAL A 216 3.74 -25.74 -15.71
C VAL A 216 4.38 -26.62 -16.80
N ARG A 217 5.35 -26.06 -17.52
CA ARG A 217 6.13 -26.85 -18.48
C ARG A 217 6.94 -27.85 -17.67
N ASN A 218 6.67 -29.12 -17.90
CA ASN A 218 7.46 -30.20 -17.35
C ASN A 218 8.94 -29.92 -17.63
N ARG A 219 9.79 -30.00 -16.59
CA ARG A 219 11.24 -29.79 -16.69
C ARG A 219 11.78 -30.65 -17.82
N GLN A 220 12.24 -30.03 -18.91
CA GLN A 220 12.94 -30.68 -19.99
C GLN A 220 14.42 -30.76 -19.66
N LYS A 221 15.10 -31.77 -20.24
CA LYS A 221 16.53 -32.01 -20.00
C LYS A 221 17.41 -30.86 -20.54
N TYR A 222 16.94 -30.13 -21.55
CA TYR A 222 17.58 -28.99 -22.18
C TYR A 222 16.60 -27.86 -22.38
N GLY A 223 17.05 -26.61 -22.20
CA GLY A 223 16.30 -25.40 -22.52
C GLY A 223 17.04 -24.59 -23.58
N ILE A 224 16.31 -24.07 -24.56
CA ILE A 224 16.84 -23.22 -25.64
C ILE A 224 16.54 -21.76 -25.31
N VAL A 225 17.63 -20.99 -25.12
CA VAL A 225 17.57 -19.54 -24.93
C VAL A 225 18.12 -18.86 -26.16
N THR A 226 17.37 -17.92 -26.75
CA THR A 226 17.77 -17.15 -27.92
C THR A 226 17.75 -15.66 -27.63
N VAL A 227 18.57 -14.91 -28.37
CA VAL A 227 18.55 -13.43 -28.35
C VAL A 227 18.06 -12.93 -29.69
N ALA A 228 17.07 -12.04 -29.68
CA ALA A 228 16.49 -11.49 -30.90
C ALA A 228 16.19 -10.00 -30.77
N ALA A 229 16.37 -9.27 -31.87
CA ALA A 229 15.94 -7.87 -32.00
C ALA A 229 14.70 -7.80 -32.89
N GLY A 230 13.65 -7.16 -32.38
CA GLY A 230 12.39 -6.95 -33.09
C GLY A 230 11.37 -8.08 -32.91
N GLU A 231 10.08 -7.72 -32.96
CA GLU A 231 8.97 -8.62 -32.66
C GLU A 231 8.84 -9.80 -33.64
N GLY A 232 9.12 -9.57 -34.92
CA GLY A 232 9.02 -10.61 -35.95
C GLY A 232 10.02 -11.76 -35.73
N VAL A 233 11.27 -11.43 -35.40
CA VAL A 233 12.31 -12.43 -35.10
C VAL A 233 12.05 -13.13 -33.77
N THR A 234 11.57 -12.39 -32.77
CA THR A 234 11.15 -12.95 -31.50
C THR A 234 10.04 -13.99 -31.65
N LYS A 235 9.05 -13.69 -32.48
CA LYS A 235 7.97 -14.63 -32.80
C LYS A 235 8.48 -15.87 -33.52
N LEU A 236 9.34 -15.69 -34.52
CA LEU A 236 9.93 -16.80 -35.27
C LEU A 236 10.71 -17.76 -34.37
N PHE A 237 11.54 -17.24 -33.45
CA PHE A 237 12.28 -18.09 -32.53
C PHE A 237 11.39 -18.83 -31.54
N ARG A 238 10.28 -18.24 -31.10
CA ARG A 238 9.27 -18.95 -30.29
C ARG A 238 8.58 -20.07 -31.08
N ASP A 239 8.22 -19.80 -32.33
CA ASP A 239 7.57 -20.79 -33.21
C ASP A 239 8.54 -21.94 -33.54
N LEU A 240 9.84 -21.70 -33.56
CA LEU A 240 10.91 -22.70 -33.73
C LEU A 240 11.25 -23.46 -32.46
N GLY A 241 10.59 -23.18 -31.33
CA GLY A 241 10.73 -23.95 -30.10
C GLY A 241 11.72 -23.38 -29.09
N SER A 242 12.10 -22.09 -29.19
CA SER A 242 12.89 -21.45 -28.13
C SER A 242 12.06 -21.32 -26.85
N ASP A 243 12.61 -21.78 -25.73
CA ASP A 243 11.96 -21.69 -24.42
C ASP A 243 11.96 -20.25 -23.89
N ILE A 244 13.04 -19.52 -24.14
CA ILE A 244 13.18 -18.12 -23.74
C ILE A 244 13.79 -17.32 -24.91
N VAL A 245 13.16 -16.20 -25.26
CA VAL A 245 13.72 -15.23 -26.22
C VAL A 245 14.01 -13.93 -25.48
N ILE A 246 15.29 -13.60 -25.35
CA ILE A 246 15.76 -12.35 -24.74
C ILE A 246 15.72 -11.26 -25.81
N SER A 247 15.01 -10.17 -25.55
CA SER A 247 15.02 -9.00 -26.41
C SER A 247 16.35 -8.27 -26.26
N GLY A 248 17.15 -8.22 -27.31
CA GLY A 248 18.45 -7.56 -27.35
C GLY A 248 18.85 -7.24 -28.78
N GLY A 249 19.40 -6.08 -29.01
CA GLY A 249 20.04 -5.65 -30.24
C GLY A 249 21.43 -5.09 -29.96
N GLN A 250 22.24 -4.85 -31.01
CA GLN A 250 23.67 -4.51 -31.02
C GLN A 250 24.11 -3.30 -30.16
N THR A 251 23.71 -3.21 -28.91
CA THR A 251 24.28 -2.27 -27.95
C THR A 251 24.64 -3.01 -26.68
N MET A 252 25.80 -3.64 -26.70
CA MET A 252 26.59 -3.80 -25.49
C MET A 252 27.45 -2.58 -25.33
#